data_eb715ac752e14a5cada4f1c2267b187c
#
_entry.id   eb715ac752e14a5cada4f1c2267b187c
#
_cell.length_a   1.000
_cell.length_b   1.000
_cell.length_c   1.000
_cell.angle_alpha   90.00
_cell.angle_beta   90.00
_cell.angle_gamma   90.00
#
_symmetry.space_group_name_H-M   'P 1'
#
loop_
_entity.id
_entity.type
_entity.pdbx_description
1 polymer ?
#
loop_
_entity_poly.entity_id
_entity_poly.type
_entity_poly.pdbx_seq_one_letter_code
_entity_poly.pdbx_strand_id
1 'polypeptide(L)'
;FDATSAKTHKANSDICARDGKTIVDLTPAAIGPYVVPVVNMDEHLGAPNINMVSCGGQATIPMVHAVDRVAKVHYAEIVASISSKSAGPGTRANIDEFTETTAKGLEVVGGAERGKAIIVLNPAEPPLLMRDTVYVLSEEGNTDAITQSIAQMVETVQEYVPGYRLKQDVQFERFGSNNPLLIPGLGEFNGVKSSVFLEVEGAGHYLPTYAGNLDIMTSAALKTAERVVELHKSA
;
A
#
# COMPACT_ATOMS: atom_id res chain seq x y z
N PHE A 1 10.01 -1.11 16.55
CA PHE A 1 8.75 -0.83 15.84
C PHE A 1 8.01 0.29 16.56
N ASP A 2 7.49 1.27 15.80
CA ASP A 2 6.62 2.31 16.35
C ASP A 2 5.20 2.17 15.79
N ALA A 3 4.27 1.84 16.68
CA ALA A 3 2.84 1.73 16.42
C ALA A 3 2.03 2.71 17.28
N THR A 4 2.61 3.86 17.63
CA THR A 4 1.97 4.84 18.51
C THR A 4 1.02 5.76 17.75
N SER A 5 1.47 6.91 17.29
CA SER A 5 0.70 7.86 16.50
C SER A 5 1.62 8.75 15.67
N ALA A 6 1.11 9.35 14.60
CA ALA A 6 1.86 10.31 13.80
C ALA A 6 2.46 11.44 14.65
N LYS A 7 1.70 11.93 15.62
CA LYS A 7 2.12 13.02 16.52
C LYS A 7 3.28 12.63 17.46
N THR A 8 3.32 11.38 17.91
CA THR A 8 4.34 10.88 18.85
C THR A 8 5.59 10.39 18.13
N HIS A 9 5.43 9.89 16.92
CA HIS A 9 6.50 9.24 16.16
C HIS A 9 7.75 10.10 15.99
N LYS A 10 7.60 11.42 15.76
CA LYS A 10 8.78 12.28 15.61
C LYS A 10 9.71 12.22 16.83
N ALA A 11 9.17 12.29 18.04
CA ALA A 11 9.97 12.21 19.25
C ALA A 11 10.65 10.84 19.40
N ASN A 12 9.94 9.74 19.07
CA ASN A 12 10.49 8.39 19.08
C ASN A 12 11.60 8.25 18.04
N SER A 13 11.42 8.78 16.85
CA SER A 13 12.42 8.78 15.78
C SER A 13 13.70 9.54 16.19
N ASP A 14 13.55 10.73 16.79
CA ASP A 14 14.69 11.53 17.24
C ASP A 14 15.49 10.80 18.35
N ILE A 15 14.81 10.08 19.26
CA ILE A 15 15.45 9.27 20.30
C ILE A 15 16.20 8.08 19.67
N CYS A 16 15.57 7.34 18.77
CA CYS A 16 16.20 6.21 18.10
C CYS A 16 17.42 6.64 17.29
N ALA A 17 17.32 7.74 16.56
CA ALA A 17 18.44 8.28 15.77
C ALA A 17 19.61 8.69 16.65
N ARG A 18 19.37 9.37 17.80
CA ARG A 18 20.40 9.73 18.78
C ARG A 18 21.12 8.50 19.32
N ASP A 19 20.40 7.42 19.56
CA ASP A 19 20.93 6.19 20.13
C ASP A 19 21.43 5.19 19.07
N GLY A 20 21.51 5.62 17.79
CA GLY A 20 22.01 4.80 16.68
C GLY A 20 21.12 3.59 16.38
N LYS A 21 19.81 3.69 16.60
CA LYS A 21 18.83 2.61 16.38
C LYS A 21 17.96 2.91 15.17
N THR A 22 17.72 1.88 14.38
CA THR A 22 16.72 1.94 13.30
C THR A 22 15.31 1.82 13.89
N ILE A 23 14.40 2.66 13.40
CA ILE A 23 12.98 2.60 13.75
C ILE A 23 12.16 2.21 12.53
N VAL A 24 11.26 1.23 12.68
CA VAL A 24 10.27 0.84 11.66
C VAL A 24 8.94 1.45 12.07
N ASP A 25 8.45 2.37 11.26
CA ASP A 25 7.30 3.22 11.54
C ASP A 25 6.02 2.65 10.91
N LEU A 26 5.06 2.26 11.77
CA LEU A 26 3.72 1.82 11.37
C LEU A 26 2.68 2.94 11.55
N THR A 27 3.12 4.16 11.85
CA THR A 27 2.24 5.32 11.96
C THR A 27 2.17 6.09 10.63
N PRO A 28 1.14 6.90 10.40
CA PRO A 28 1.07 7.74 9.19
C PRO A 28 1.87 9.06 9.33
N ALA A 29 2.97 9.07 10.12
CA ALA A 29 3.78 10.28 10.35
C ALA A 29 4.57 10.76 9.12
N ALA A 30 4.77 9.89 8.14
CA ALA A 30 5.46 10.19 6.89
C ALA A 30 6.89 10.74 7.08
N ILE A 31 7.61 10.25 8.09
CA ILE A 31 9.03 10.54 8.32
C ILE A 31 9.86 9.37 7.78
N GLY A 32 10.93 9.68 7.06
CA GLY A 32 11.76 8.68 6.40
C GLY A 32 11.18 8.18 5.06
N PRO A 33 11.93 7.32 4.35
CA PRO A 33 11.49 6.77 3.08
C PRO A 33 10.27 5.87 3.25
N TYR A 34 9.33 5.96 2.30
CA TYR A 34 8.22 5.04 2.18
C TYR A 34 8.70 3.68 1.69
N VAL A 35 8.36 2.61 2.40
CA VAL A 35 8.81 1.26 2.07
C VAL A 35 7.65 0.29 1.93
N VAL A 36 7.65 -0.41 0.79
CA VAL A 36 6.81 -1.58 0.53
C VAL A 36 7.76 -2.73 0.21
N PRO A 37 7.74 -3.84 0.99
CA PRO A 37 8.77 -4.88 0.92
C PRO A 37 9.06 -5.40 -0.48
N VAL A 38 8.02 -5.67 -1.26
CA VAL A 38 8.11 -6.25 -2.61
C VAL A 38 8.45 -5.23 -3.71
N VAL A 39 8.58 -3.95 -3.38
CA VAL A 39 8.83 -2.89 -4.37
C VAL A 39 10.22 -2.29 -4.19
N ASN A 40 10.52 -1.73 -3.01
CA ASN A 40 11.70 -0.90 -2.82
C ASN A 40 12.45 -1.10 -1.49
N MET A 41 12.18 -2.18 -0.77
CA MET A 41 12.76 -2.41 0.56
C MET A 41 14.29 -2.36 0.56
N ASP A 42 14.93 -3.05 -0.38
CA ASP A 42 16.40 -3.17 -0.42
C ASP A 42 17.12 -1.83 -0.66
N GLU A 43 16.43 -0.83 -1.20
CA GLU A 43 16.98 0.52 -1.43
C GLU A 43 17.10 1.33 -0.13
N HIS A 44 16.37 0.95 0.92
CA HIS A 44 16.18 1.74 2.14
C HIS A 44 16.60 1.06 3.45
N LEU A 45 17.24 -0.12 3.38
CA LEU A 45 17.64 -0.90 4.57
C LEU A 45 18.59 -0.16 5.51
N GLY A 46 19.36 0.80 5.00
CA GLY A 46 20.28 1.63 5.79
C GLY A 46 19.62 2.90 6.39
N ALA A 47 18.35 3.16 6.13
CA ALA A 47 17.68 4.33 6.65
C ALA A 47 17.45 4.22 8.18
N PRO A 48 17.68 5.31 8.96
CA PRO A 48 17.45 5.29 10.40
C PRO A 48 15.96 5.23 10.77
N ASN A 49 15.09 5.66 9.86
CA ASN A 49 13.63 5.59 9.98
C ASN A 49 13.06 5.00 8.68
N ILE A 50 12.29 3.95 8.79
CA ILE A 50 11.65 3.25 7.66
C ILE A 50 10.15 3.37 7.83
N ASN A 51 9.51 4.11 6.93
CA ASN A 51 8.07 4.34 6.97
C ASN A 51 7.30 3.25 6.19
N MET A 52 6.43 2.52 6.89
CA MET A 52 5.63 1.44 6.31
C MET A 52 4.35 1.94 5.63
N VAL A 53 4.22 3.22 5.37
CA VAL A 53 3.10 3.87 4.68
C VAL A 53 1.78 3.74 5.45
N SER A 54 0.95 2.78 5.08
CA SER A 54 -0.35 2.48 5.69
C SER A 54 -0.82 1.08 5.27
N CYS A 55 -1.83 0.55 5.94
CA CYS A 55 -2.41 -0.75 5.55
C CYS A 55 -2.94 -0.74 4.10
N GLY A 56 -3.65 0.32 3.71
CA GLY A 56 -4.11 0.48 2.33
C GLY A 56 -2.93 0.62 1.35
N GLY A 57 -1.87 1.34 1.74
CA GLY A 57 -0.65 1.46 0.95
C GLY A 57 0.06 0.12 0.75
N GLN A 58 0.26 -0.65 1.82
CA GLN A 58 0.87 -1.98 1.74
C GLN A 58 0.07 -2.94 0.86
N ALA A 59 -1.27 -2.83 0.87
CA ALA A 59 -2.12 -3.67 0.04
C ALA A 59 -2.13 -3.23 -1.44
N THR A 60 -2.08 -1.95 -1.75
CA THR A 60 -2.44 -1.44 -3.08
C THR A 60 -1.26 -0.93 -3.90
N ILE A 61 -0.22 -0.40 -3.27
CA ILE A 61 1.00 0.08 -3.96
C ILE A 61 1.64 -1.03 -4.81
N PRO A 62 1.74 -2.31 -4.36
CA PRO A 62 2.23 -3.39 -5.19
C PRO A 62 1.49 -3.54 -6.52
N MET A 63 0.17 -3.33 -6.53
CA MET A 63 -0.63 -3.44 -7.75
C MET A 63 -0.36 -2.29 -8.71
N VAL A 64 -0.22 -1.06 -8.20
CA VAL A 64 0.13 0.10 -9.01
C VAL A 64 1.51 -0.10 -9.64
N HIS A 65 2.49 -0.52 -8.85
CA HIS A 65 3.84 -0.83 -9.33
C HIS A 65 3.84 -1.99 -10.35
N ALA A 66 3.00 -3.00 -10.15
CA ALA A 66 2.87 -4.10 -11.10
C ALA A 66 2.37 -3.65 -12.48
N VAL A 67 1.50 -2.62 -12.54
CA VAL A 67 1.09 -2.00 -13.79
C VAL A 67 2.21 -1.13 -14.36
N ASP A 68 2.85 -0.28 -13.52
CA ASP A 68 3.90 0.66 -13.95
C ASP A 68 5.10 -0.05 -14.59
N ARG A 69 5.45 -1.25 -14.12
CA ARG A 69 6.49 -2.09 -14.75
C ARG A 69 6.21 -2.45 -16.22
N VAL A 70 4.93 -2.38 -16.66
CA VAL A 70 4.50 -2.79 -18.00
C VAL A 70 4.13 -1.59 -18.85
N ALA A 71 3.41 -0.61 -18.26
CA ALA A 71 2.94 0.59 -18.93
C ALA A 71 2.92 1.75 -17.93
N LYS A 72 3.53 2.89 -18.31
CA LYS A 72 3.66 4.06 -17.46
C LYS A 72 2.32 4.49 -16.86
N VAL A 73 2.30 4.66 -15.54
CA VAL A 73 1.10 5.04 -14.79
C VAL A 73 1.03 6.56 -14.61
N HIS A 74 -0.06 7.17 -15.07
CA HIS A 74 -0.34 8.59 -14.90
C HIS A 74 -1.16 8.89 -13.63
N TYR A 75 -2.08 7.99 -13.29
CA TYR A 75 -2.96 8.18 -12.15
C TYR A 75 -3.27 6.85 -11.46
N ALA A 76 -3.26 6.86 -10.15
CA ALA A 76 -3.73 5.73 -9.35
C ALA A 76 -4.68 6.22 -8.25
N GLU A 77 -5.82 5.55 -8.12
CA GLU A 77 -6.78 5.80 -7.04
C GLU A 77 -7.08 4.49 -6.32
N ILE A 78 -7.10 4.54 -4.98
CA ILE A 78 -7.47 3.39 -4.19
C ILE A 78 -8.65 3.68 -3.27
N VAL A 79 -9.50 2.69 -3.12
CA VAL A 79 -10.55 2.66 -2.09
C VAL A 79 -10.28 1.48 -1.18
N ALA A 80 -9.76 1.76 0.01
CA ALA A 80 -9.49 0.75 1.03
C ALA A 80 -10.71 0.63 1.97
N SER A 81 -11.35 -0.53 2.00
CA SER A 81 -12.47 -0.82 2.89
C SER A 81 -12.06 -1.82 3.97
N ILE A 82 -12.02 -1.36 5.21
CA ILE A 82 -11.70 -2.17 6.39
C ILE A 82 -12.91 -2.29 7.31
N SER A 83 -12.98 -3.36 8.10
CA SER A 83 -13.99 -3.46 9.13
C SER A 83 -13.88 -2.32 10.14
N SER A 84 -14.99 -1.70 10.51
CA SER A 84 -15.02 -0.72 11.62
C SER A 84 -14.44 -1.27 12.92
N LYS A 85 -14.53 -2.58 13.15
CA LYS A 85 -14.00 -3.24 14.35
C LYS A 85 -12.47 -3.33 14.35
N SER A 86 -11.83 -3.33 13.17
CA SER A 86 -10.37 -3.33 13.05
C SER A 86 -9.77 -1.91 12.92
N ALA A 87 -10.62 -0.87 12.90
CA ALA A 87 -10.20 0.52 12.93
C ALA A 87 -10.14 1.02 14.37
N GLY A 88 -8.94 1.00 14.95
CA GLY A 88 -8.70 1.49 16.31
C GLY A 88 -8.80 3.02 16.44
N PRO A 89 -8.64 3.57 17.67
CA PRO A 89 -8.66 5.01 17.91
C PRO A 89 -7.61 5.77 17.08
N GLY A 90 -6.43 5.18 16.90
CA GLY A 90 -5.36 5.76 16.08
C GLY A 90 -5.78 5.93 14.62
N THR A 91 -6.35 4.90 14.00
CA THR A 91 -6.85 4.98 12.61
C THR A 91 -7.92 6.07 12.46
N ARG A 92 -8.87 6.13 13.39
CA ARG A 92 -9.97 7.11 13.36
C ARG A 92 -9.50 8.55 13.57
N ALA A 93 -8.47 8.75 14.36
CA ALA A 93 -7.91 10.07 14.64
C ALA A 93 -6.97 10.59 13.54
N ASN A 94 -6.49 9.71 12.64
CA ASN A 94 -5.49 10.04 11.62
C ASN A 94 -5.96 9.66 10.21
N ILE A 95 -7.27 9.85 9.89
CA ILE A 95 -7.82 9.53 8.57
C ILE A 95 -7.21 10.40 7.48
N ASP A 96 -7.01 11.69 7.75
CA ASP A 96 -6.45 12.62 6.79
C ASP A 96 -4.98 12.25 6.49
N GLU A 97 -4.19 12.00 7.52
CA GLU A 97 -2.80 11.55 7.38
C GLU A 97 -2.71 10.20 6.66
N PHE A 98 -3.67 9.29 6.90
CA PHE A 98 -3.75 8.05 6.15
C PHE A 98 -3.93 8.30 4.66
N THR A 99 -4.88 9.16 4.28
CA THR A 99 -5.18 9.42 2.87
C THR A 99 -4.03 10.14 2.17
N GLU A 100 -3.43 11.13 2.83
CA GLU A 100 -2.28 11.88 2.30
C GLU A 100 -1.05 10.97 2.13
N THR A 101 -0.69 10.22 3.17
CA THR A 101 0.46 9.31 3.14
C THR A 101 0.28 8.20 2.12
N THR A 102 -0.92 7.62 2.03
CA THR A 102 -1.20 6.56 1.05
C THR A 102 -1.15 7.11 -0.37
N ALA A 103 -1.79 8.26 -0.64
CA ALA A 103 -1.74 8.92 -1.95
C ALA A 103 -0.29 9.20 -2.38
N LYS A 104 0.52 9.73 -1.46
CA LYS A 104 1.95 9.96 -1.71
C LYS A 104 2.72 8.67 -1.97
N GLY A 105 2.40 7.60 -1.25
CA GLY A 105 3.00 6.28 -1.46
C GLY A 105 2.72 5.70 -2.86
N LEU A 106 1.49 5.91 -3.40
CA LEU A 106 1.15 5.53 -4.77
C LEU A 106 2.02 6.25 -5.80
N GLU A 107 2.42 7.51 -5.51
CA GLU A 107 3.31 8.29 -6.38
C GLU A 107 4.76 7.84 -6.25
N VAL A 108 5.33 7.89 -5.04
CA VAL A 108 6.78 7.74 -4.84
C VAL A 108 7.28 6.30 -4.83
N VAL A 109 6.39 5.34 -4.57
CA VAL A 109 6.72 3.90 -4.56
C VAL A 109 5.98 3.16 -5.67
N GLY A 110 4.71 3.48 -5.89
CA GLY A 110 3.89 2.83 -6.91
C GLY A 110 4.22 3.23 -8.34
N GLY A 111 4.83 4.39 -8.56
CA GLY A 111 5.20 4.93 -9.88
C GLY A 111 4.13 5.82 -10.53
N ALA A 112 2.99 6.06 -9.88
CA ALA A 112 1.97 6.93 -10.42
C ALA A 112 2.43 8.40 -10.41
N GLU A 113 2.13 9.17 -11.47
CA GLU A 113 2.38 10.61 -11.49
C GLU A 113 1.49 11.34 -10.48
N ARG A 114 0.29 10.82 -10.23
CA ARG A 114 -0.63 11.31 -9.21
C ARG A 114 -1.39 10.19 -8.54
N GLY A 115 -1.43 10.24 -7.20
CA GLY A 115 -2.13 9.28 -6.35
C GLY A 115 -3.35 9.90 -5.67
N LYS A 116 -4.35 9.07 -5.37
CA LYS A 116 -5.49 9.40 -4.51
C LYS A 116 -5.87 8.19 -3.66
N ALA A 117 -6.18 8.41 -2.41
CA ALA A 117 -6.60 7.36 -1.51
C ALA A 117 -7.90 7.73 -0.79
N ILE A 118 -8.76 6.73 -0.64
CA ILE A 118 -10.02 6.81 0.10
C ILE A 118 -10.06 5.64 1.08
N ILE A 119 -10.45 5.89 2.31
CA ILE A 119 -10.70 4.84 3.30
C ILE A 119 -12.18 4.75 3.64
N VAL A 120 -12.68 3.53 3.71
CA VAL A 120 -14.05 3.21 4.13
C VAL A 120 -13.99 2.36 5.40
N LEU A 121 -14.56 2.88 6.50
CA LEU A 121 -14.75 2.12 7.72
C LEU A 121 -16.09 1.38 7.65
N ASN A 122 -16.05 0.12 7.26
CA ASN A 122 -17.24 -0.68 6.97
C ASN A 122 -17.91 -1.18 8.27
N PRO A 123 -19.18 -0.81 8.54
CA PRO A 123 -19.87 -1.19 9.76
C PRO A 123 -20.60 -2.54 9.69
N ALA A 124 -20.44 -3.32 8.62
CA ALA A 124 -21.19 -4.57 8.42
C ALA A 124 -20.99 -5.58 9.56
N GLU A 125 -22.06 -6.31 9.86
CA GLU A 125 -22.09 -7.44 10.80
C GLU A 125 -22.66 -8.69 10.08
N PRO A 126 -21.93 -9.81 10.07
CA PRO A 126 -20.57 -10.01 10.63
C PRO A 126 -19.53 -9.15 9.91
N PRO A 127 -18.37 -8.85 10.59
CA PRO A 127 -17.32 -8.03 10.02
C PRO A 127 -16.81 -8.59 8.70
N LEU A 128 -16.64 -7.73 7.70
CA LEU A 128 -16.07 -8.12 6.40
C LEU A 128 -14.53 -8.08 6.44
N LEU A 129 -13.90 -8.94 5.65
CA LEU A 129 -12.48 -8.88 5.38
C LEU A 129 -12.12 -7.51 4.77
N MET A 130 -10.86 -7.11 4.90
CA MET A 130 -10.33 -5.96 4.17
C MET A 130 -10.49 -6.18 2.66
N ARG A 131 -11.01 -5.17 1.98
CA ARG A 131 -11.19 -5.16 0.52
C ARG A 131 -10.71 -3.85 -0.04
N ASP A 132 -9.87 -3.94 -1.06
CA ASP A 132 -9.36 -2.76 -1.72
C ASP A 132 -9.66 -2.80 -3.20
N THR A 133 -10.07 -1.65 -3.72
CA THR A 133 -10.19 -1.42 -5.15
C THR A 133 -9.07 -0.48 -5.59
N VAL A 134 -8.33 -0.87 -6.62
CA VAL A 134 -7.25 -0.08 -7.19
C VAL A 134 -7.61 0.26 -8.63
N TYR A 135 -7.73 1.54 -8.93
CA TYR A 135 -7.89 2.05 -10.29
C TYR A 135 -6.56 2.63 -10.76
N VAL A 136 -6.04 2.10 -11.85
CA VAL A 136 -4.76 2.54 -12.43
C VAL A 136 -4.99 2.99 -13.86
N LEU A 137 -4.62 4.23 -14.16
CA LEU A 137 -4.66 4.80 -15.50
C LEU A 137 -3.23 4.81 -16.04
N SER A 138 -2.98 3.97 -17.05
CA SER A 138 -1.67 3.85 -17.68
C SER A 138 -1.73 4.16 -19.17
N GLU A 139 -0.57 4.40 -19.76
CA GLU A 139 -0.45 4.42 -21.23
C GLU A 139 -1.02 3.15 -21.85
N GLU A 140 -1.24 3.17 -23.16
CA GLU A 140 -1.62 1.96 -23.89
C GLU A 140 -0.59 0.86 -23.65
N GLY A 141 -1.08 -0.30 -23.22
CA GLY A 141 -0.26 -1.45 -22.85
C GLY A 141 -0.93 -2.78 -23.19
N ASN A 142 -0.13 -3.83 -23.16
CA ASN A 142 -0.62 -5.19 -23.33
C ASN A 142 -1.32 -5.64 -22.04
N THR A 143 -2.64 -5.79 -22.07
CA THR A 143 -3.46 -6.19 -20.93
C THR A 143 -3.11 -7.57 -20.37
N ASP A 144 -2.65 -8.51 -21.21
CA ASP A 144 -2.21 -9.82 -20.77
C ASP A 144 -0.90 -9.72 -19.97
N ALA A 145 0.04 -8.87 -20.42
CA ALA A 145 1.27 -8.59 -19.68
C ALA A 145 0.99 -7.89 -18.34
N ILE A 146 0.04 -6.96 -18.30
CA ILE A 146 -0.41 -6.31 -17.06
C ILE A 146 -1.01 -7.36 -16.11
N THR A 147 -1.88 -8.23 -16.60
CA THR A 147 -2.50 -9.30 -15.80
C THR A 147 -1.44 -10.24 -15.23
N GLN A 148 -0.47 -10.65 -16.04
CA GLN A 148 0.63 -11.51 -15.60
C GLN A 148 1.50 -10.81 -14.55
N SER A 149 1.82 -9.53 -14.74
CA SER A 149 2.61 -8.74 -13.79
C SER A 149 1.90 -8.61 -12.44
N ILE A 150 0.57 -8.38 -12.46
CA ILE A 150 -0.25 -8.33 -11.25
C ILE A 150 -0.27 -9.70 -10.55
N ALA A 151 -0.48 -10.79 -11.29
CA ALA A 151 -0.50 -12.14 -10.71
C ALA A 151 0.84 -12.49 -10.03
N GLN A 152 1.96 -12.22 -10.67
CA GLN A 152 3.30 -12.41 -10.08
C GLN A 152 3.49 -11.56 -8.81
N MET A 153 3.02 -10.33 -8.82
CA MET A 153 3.10 -9.46 -7.64
C MET A 153 2.26 -10.00 -6.48
N VAL A 154 1.06 -10.51 -6.77
CA VAL A 154 0.21 -11.16 -5.75
C VAL A 154 0.95 -12.33 -5.10
N GLU A 155 1.55 -13.22 -5.90
CA GLU A 155 2.35 -14.35 -5.39
C GLU A 155 3.50 -13.87 -4.50
N THR A 156 4.20 -12.79 -4.88
CA THR A 156 5.30 -12.25 -4.09
C THR A 156 4.82 -11.65 -2.75
N VAL A 157 3.67 -10.97 -2.73
CA VAL A 157 3.09 -10.46 -1.48
C VAL A 157 2.64 -11.61 -0.58
N GLN A 158 2.12 -12.70 -1.15
CA GLN A 158 1.68 -13.87 -0.40
C GLN A 158 2.80 -14.57 0.38
N GLU A 159 4.07 -14.34 0.04
CA GLU A 159 5.21 -14.89 0.81
C GLU A 159 5.20 -14.41 2.26
N TYR A 160 4.69 -13.21 2.54
CA TYR A 160 4.61 -12.66 3.90
C TYR A 160 3.17 -12.29 4.34
N VAL A 161 2.21 -12.28 3.44
CA VAL A 161 0.78 -12.10 3.71
C VAL A 161 -0.02 -13.20 2.99
N PRO A 162 -0.07 -14.43 3.52
CA PRO A 162 -0.72 -15.56 2.84
C PRO A 162 -2.19 -15.34 2.48
N GLY A 163 -2.90 -14.49 3.23
CA GLY A 163 -4.30 -14.14 2.98
C GLY A 163 -4.54 -13.04 1.94
N TYR A 164 -3.50 -12.55 1.28
CA TYR A 164 -3.59 -11.55 0.21
C TYR A 164 -3.98 -12.21 -1.11
N ARG A 165 -5.05 -11.74 -1.78
CA ARG A 165 -5.51 -12.35 -3.03
C ARG A 165 -6.30 -11.38 -3.90
N LEU A 166 -6.34 -11.67 -5.20
CA LEU A 166 -7.34 -11.07 -6.09
C LEU A 166 -8.72 -11.62 -5.72
N LYS A 167 -9.69 -10.74 -5.59
CA LYS A 167 -11.09 -11.10 -5.35
C LYS A 167 -11.79 -11.56 -6.63
N GLN A 168 -11.35 -11.03 -7.77
CA GLN A 168 -11.84 -11.34 -9.11
C GLN A 168 -10.78 -10.96 -10.15
N ASP A 169 -10.99 -11.35 -11.40
CA ASP A 169 -10.11 -11.01 -12.50
C ASP A 169 -9.97 -9.50 -12.67
N VAL A 170 -8.79 -9.06 -13.11
CA VAL A 170 -8.50 -7.66 -13.43
C VAL A 170 -9.40 -7.21 -14.57
N GLN A 171 -10.05 -6.07 -14.41
CA GLN A 171 -10.91 -5.50 -15.42
C GLN A 171 -10.19 -4.38 -16.17
N PHE A 172 -10.37 -4.31 -17.47
CA PHE A 172 -9.76 -3.29 -18.33
C PHE A 172 -10.81 -2.48 -19.05
N GLU A 173 -10.57 -1.18 -19.14
CA GLU A 173 -11.35 -0.23 -19.93
C GLU A 173 -10.40 0.67 -20.71
N ARG A 174 -10.67 0.87 -22.02
CA ARG A 174 -9.82 1.68 -22.88
C ARG A 174 -10.47 3.02 -23.16
N PHE A 175 -9.67 4.07 -23.08
CA PHE A 175 -10.07 5.44 -23.41
C PHE A 175 -9.21 5.95 -24.57
N GLY A 176 -9.85 6.46 -25.60
CA GLY A 176 -9.19 7.01 -26.77
C GLY A 176 -9.63 8.45 -27.03
N SER A 177 -9.02 9.09 -28.04
CA SER A 177 -9.31 10.50 -28.39
C SER A 177 -10.77 10.79 -28.68
N ASN A 178 -11.56 9.79 -29.10
CA ASN A 178 -13.00 9.93 -29.33
C ASN A 178 -13.84 9.79 -28.06
N ASN A 179 -13.26 9.29 -26.97
CA ASN A 179 -13.90 9.10 -25.67
C ASN A 179 -12.85 9.19 -24.57
N PRO A 180 -12.22 10.34 -24.34
CA PRO A 180 -11.23 10.52 -23.31
C PRO A 180 -11.89 10.50 -21.92
N LEU A 181 -11.14 10.04 -20.92
CA LEU A 181 -11.54 10.20 -19.52
C LEU A 181 -11.05 11.56 -19.02
N LEU A 182 -11.95 12.39 -18.53
CA LEU A 182 -11.58 13.65 -17.91
C LEU A 182 -11.20 13.45 -16.46
N ILE A 183 -9.94 13.76 -16.11
CA ILE A 183 -9.44 13.69 -14.73
C ILE A 183 -9.28 15.11 -14.20
N PRO A 184 -10.00 15.48 -13.12
CA PRO A 184 -9.86 16.81 -12.51
C PRO A 184 -8.40 17.12 -12.14
N GLY A 185 -7.87 18.22 -12.70
CA GLY A 185 -6.51 18.69 -12.45
C GLY A 185 -5.41 18.01 -13.28
N LEU A 186 -5.72 16.98 -14.08
CA LEU A 186 -4.79 16.35 -15.04
C LEU A 186 -5.24 16.53 -16.50
N GLY A 187 -6.54 16.80 -16.74
CA GLY A 187 -7.09 16.96 -18.08
C GLY A 187 -7.61 15.66 -18.69
N GLU A 188 -7.55 15.56 -20.03
CA GLU A 188 -8.02 14.39 -20.78
C GLU A 188 -6.98 13.27 -20.71
N PHE A 189 -7.44 12.07 -20.39
CA PHE A 189 -6.64 10.85 -20.38
C PHE A 189 -7.08 9.93 -21.52
N ASN A 190 -6.08 9.44 -22.25
CA ASN A 190 -6.21 8.38 -23.24
C ASN A 190 -5.26 7.24 -22.84
N GLY A 191 -5.73 6.00 -22.88
CA GLY A 191 -4.95 4.84 -22.46
C GLY A 191 -5.82 3.74 -21.87
N VAL A 192 -5.25 3.00 -20.93
CA VAL A 192 -5.91 1.85 -20.29
C VAL A 192 -6.19 2.15 -18.82
N LYS A 193 -7.42 1.92 -18.38
CA LYS A 193 -7.78 1.82 -16.97
C LYS A 193 -7.78 0.34 -16.57
N SER A 194 -6.93 -0.01 -15.63
CA SER A 194 -6.92 -1.30 -14.97
C SER A 194 -7.64 -1.18 -13.63
N SER A 195 -8.63 -2.04 -13.37
CA SER A 195 -9.34 -2.11 -12.09
C SER A 195 -8.97 -3.42 -11.41
N VAL A 196 -8.29 -3.33 -10.28
CA VAL A 196 -7.82 -4.48 -9.48
C VAL A 196 -8.63 -4.53 -8.19
N PHE A 197 -9.14 -5.71 -7.85
CA PHE A 197 -9.95 -5.94 -6.67
C PHE A 197 -9.25 -6.93 -5.75
N LEU A 198 -8.90 -6.48 -4.56
CA LEU A 198 -8.15 -7.25 -3.57
C LEU A 198 -9.00 -7.61 -2.38
N GLU A 199 -8.65 -8.70 -1.76
CA GLU A 199 -9.12 -9.10 -0.44
C GLU A 199 -7.92 -9.53 0.39
N VAL A 200 -7.85 -9.02 1.63
CA VAL A 200 -6.79 -9.35 2.58
C VAL A 200 -7.42 -9.99 3.81
N GLU A 201 -7.14 -11.26 3.99
CA GLU A 201 -7.54 -12.03 5.15
C GLU A 201 -6.37 -12.11 6.12
N GLY A 202 -6.61 -11.74 7.37
CA GLY A 202 -5.59 -11.86 8.42
C GLY A 202 -5.32 -13.31 8.79
N ALA A 203 -4.11 -13.60 9.25
CA ALA A 203 -3.68 -14.95 9.62
C ALA A 203 -4.40 -15.53 10.85
N GLY A 204 -5.14 -14.71 11.60
CA GLY A 204 -5.90 -15.16 12.77
C GLY A 204 -5.04 -15.54 13.98
N HIS A 205 -3.81 -15.06 14.07
CA HIS A 205 -2.91 -15.38 15.20
C HIS A 205 -3.37 -14.74 16.51
N TYR A 206 -3.47 -13.43 16.53
CA TYR A 206 -3.90 -12.65 17.70
C TYR A 206 -5.23 -11.94 17.45
N LEU A 207 -5.39 -11.36 16.28
CA LEU A 207 -6.60 -10.69 15.84
C LEU A 207 -7.44 -11.61 14.96
N PRO A 208 -8.77 -11.43 14.93
CA PRO A 208 -9.63 -12.17 14.02
C PRO A 208 -9.24 -11.96 12.55
N THR A 209 -9.58 -12.92 11.68
CA THR A 209 -9.21 -12.91 10.27
C THR A 209 -9.76 -11.72 9.48
N TYR A 210 -10.83 -11.07 9.96
CA TYR A 210 -11.31 -9.84 9.33
C TYR A 210 -10.35 -8.65 9.49
N ALA A 211 -9.40 -8.70 10.41
CA ALA A 211 -8.42 -7.65 10.66
C ALA A 211 -7.20 -7.72 9.73
N GLY A 212 -7.40 -8.06 8.47
CA GLY A 212 -6.34 -8.14 7.45
C GLY A 212 -5.54 -6.85 7.29
N ASN A 213 -6.15 -5.70 7.55
CA ASN A 213 -5.48 -4.40 7.55
C ASN A 213 -4.37 -4.29 8.61
N LEU A 214 -4.57 -4.85 9.79
CA LEU A 214 -3.55 -4.85 10.85
C LEU A 214 -2.48 -5.89 10.54
N ASP A 215 -2.90 -7.04 10.04
CA ASP A 215 -2.01 -8.16 9.74
C ASP A 215 -1.03 -7.81 8.61
N ILE A 216 -1.48 -7.20 7.52
CA ILE A 216 -0.58 -6.78 6.42
C ILE A 216 0.44 -5.74 6.87
N MET A 217 0.06 -4.81 7.77
CA MET A 217 1.00 -3.83 8.33
C MET A 217 2.09 -4.48 9.16
N THR A 218 1.72 -5.37 10.06
CA THR A 218 2.68 -6.04 10.94
C THR A 218 3.56 -7.02 10.18
N SER A 219 3.00 -7.73 9.20
CA SER A 219 3.75 -8.66 8.35
C SER A 219 4.78 -7.93 7.47
N ALA A 220 4.38 -6.81 6.84
CA ALA A 220 5.30 -5.99 6.06
C ALA A 220 6.42 -5.40 6.91
N ALA A 221 6.09 -4.90 8.11
CA ALA A 221 7.07 -4.35 9.04
C ALA A 221 8.05 -5.43 9.54
N LEU A 222 7.55 -6.63 9.85
CA LEU A 222 8.39 -7.76 10.26
C LEU A 222 9.35 -8.17 9.12
N LYS A 223 8.81 -8.37 7.91
CA LYS A 223 9.64 -8.69 6.72
C LYS A 223 10.76 -7.69 6.50
N THR A 224 10.45 -6.40 6.63
CA THR A 224 11.44 -5.32 6.50
C THR A 224 12.49 -5.37 7.60
N ALA A 225 12.06 -5.54 8.86
CA ALA A 225 12.99 -5.59 10.00
C ALA A 225 13.91 -6.82 9.95
N GLU A 226 13.41 -7.99 9.54
CA GLU A 226 14.23 -9.18 9.33
C GLU A 226 15.32 -8.91 8.29
N ARG A 227 14.97 -8.25 7.18
CA ARG A 227 15.93 -7.91 6.13
C ARG A 227 16.98 -6.90 6.61
N VAL A 228 16.61 -5.91 7.42
CA VAL A 228 17.56 -4.98 8.08
C VAL A 228 18.55 -5.75 8.96
N VAL A 229 18.06 -6.71 9.76
CA VAL A 229 18.91 -7.53 10.62
C VAL A 229 19.87 -8.42 9.82
N GLU A 230 19.42 -8.99 8.69
CA GLU A 230 20.27 -9.76 7.80
C GLU A 230 21.41 -8.91 7.25
N LEU A 231 21.14 -7.67 6.81
CA LEU A 231 22.15 -6.74 6.34
C LEU A 231 23.22 -6.47 7.42
N HIS A 232 22.79 -6.22 8.66
CA HIS A 232 23.71 -5.98 9.76
C HIS A 232 24.56 -7.19 10.17
N LYS A 233 24.09 -8.42 9.91
CA LYS A 233 24.86 -9.63 10.18
C LYS A 233 25.89 -9.92 9.08
N SER A 234 25.69 -9.35 7.90
CA SER A 234 26.56 -9.56 6.72
C SER A 234 27.63 -8.48 6.57
N ALA A 235 27.54 -7.39 7.34
CA ALA A 235 28.48 -6.28 7.41
C ALA A 235 29.48 -6.45 8.56
#